data_a0a20561166221018a4de670eb7687e4
#
_entry.id   a0a20561166221018a4de670eb7687e4
#
_cell.length_a   1.000
_cell.length_b   1.000
_cell.length_c   1.000
_cell.angle_alpha   90.00
_cell.angle_beta   90.00
_cell.angle_gamma   90.00
#
_symmetry.space_group_name_H-M   'P 1'
#
loop_
_entity.id
_entity.type
_entity.pdbx_description
1 polymer ?
#
loop_
_entity_poly.entity_id
_entity_poly.type
_entity_poly.pdbx_seq_one_letter_code
_entity_poly.pdbx_strand_id
1 'polypeptide(L)'
;MQILQKSITRAELAALAENTFGDMIKCVADVRLGSLALDAELHADLERLLLENGSAEEDLWGFNLYPDIREAIKRLVEQFIIG
;
A
#
# COMPACT_ATOMS: atom_id res chain seq x y z
N MET A 1 5.89 -9.55 5.96
CA MET A 1 6.10 -8.07 5.83
C MET A 1 7.36 -7.80 5.05
N GLN A 2 7.35 -6.75 4.26
CA GLN A 2 8.53 -6.36 3.50
C GLN A 2 8.59 -4.85 3.32
N ILE A 3 9.80 -4.33 3.10
CA ILE A 3 10.04 -2.94 2.79
C ILE A 3 10.53 -2.84 1.34
N LEU A 4 9.86 -2.01 0.55
CA LEU A 4 10.24 -1.76 -0.84
C LEU A 4 10.90 -0.39 -0.97
N GLN A 5 12.00 -0.33 -1.71
CA GLN A 5 12.66 0.91 -2.08
C GLN A 5 12.76 1.08 -3.59
N LYS A 6 12.11 0.20 -4.33
CA LYS A 6 12.05 0.23 -5.79
C LYS A 6 10.71 -0.33 -6.27
N SER A 7 10.49 -0.24 -7.57
CA SER A 7 9.20 -0.62 -8.17
C SER A 7 8.79 -2.06 -7.91
N ILE A 8 7.49 -2.26 -7.84
CA ILE A 8 6.88 -3.59 -7.76
C ILE A 8 5.81 -3.66 -8.87
N THR A 9 5.63 -4.83 -9.46
CA THR A 9 4.63 -5.00 -10.52
C THR A 9 3.23 -5.16 -9.96
N ARG A 10 2.21 -4.91 -10.78
CA ARG A 10 0.82 -5.15 -10.40
C ARG A 10 0.56 -6.62 -10.07
N ALA A 11 1.17 -7.51 -10.83
CA ALA A 11 1.02 -8.95 -10.61
C ALA A 11 1.54 -9.35 -9.22
N GLU A 12 2.67 -8.79 -8.82
CA GLU A 12 3.23 -9.04 -7.49
C GLU A 12 2.33 -8.47 -6.40
N LEU A 13 1.78 -7.27 -6.60
CA LEU A 13 0.85 -6.67 -5.66
C LEU A 13 -0.44 -7.49 -5.54
N ALA A 14 -0.98 -7.97 -6.65
CA ALA A 14 -2.17 -8.80 -6.64
C ALA A 14 -1.95 -10.11 -5.87
N ALA A 15 -0.79 -10.72 -6.04
CA ALA A 15 -0.42 -11.94 -5.32
C ALA A 15 -0.35 -11.69 -3.81
N LEU A 16 0.22 -10.56 -3.39
CA LEU A 16 0.28 -10.19 -1.97
C LEU A 16 -1.13 -9.94 -1.40
N ALA A 17 -2.00 -9.29 -2.17
CA ALA A 17 -3.37 -9.04 -1.74
C ALA A 17 -4.14 -10.34 -1.52
N GLU A 18 -4.00 -11.30 -2.42
CA GLU A 18 -4.64 -12.60 -2.31
C GLU A 18 -4.24 -13.35 -1.04
N ASN A 19 -3.00 -13.18 -0.60
CA ASN A 19 -2.48 -13.85 0.59
C ASN A 19 -2.96 -13.21 1.90
N THR A 20 -3.55 -12.02 1.85
CA THR A 20 -4.02 -11.33 3.05
C THR A 20 -5.53 -11.06 2.99
N PHE A 21 -5.96 -10.02 2.30
CA PHE A 21 -7.35 -9.56 2.29
C PHE A 21 -8.10 -9.88 0.99
N GLY A 22 -7.43 -10.48 0.01
CA GLY A 22 -8.01 -10.85 -1.27
C GLY A 22 -7.88 -9.76 -2.33
N ASP A 23 -8.28 -8.53 -2.05
CA ASP A 23 -8.30 -7.43 -3.02
C ASP A 23 -7.53 -6.19 -2.56
N MET A 24 -6.97 -6.21 -1.34
CA MET A 24 -6.37 -5.04 -0.73
C MET A 24 -5.08 -5.40 -0.01
N ILE A 25 -4.13 -4.47 -0.01
CA ILE A 25 -2.88 -4.57 0.75
C ILE A 25 -2.79 -3.36 1.67
N LYS A 26 -2.51 -3.57 2.95
CA LYS A 26 -2.20 -2.48 3.87
C LYS A 26 -0.77 -2.05 3.69
N CYS A 27 -0.55 -0.74 3.61
CA CYS A 27 0.74 -0.14 3.34
C CYS A 27 1.03 1.00 4.30
N VAL A 28 2.30 1.21 4.61
CA VAL A 28 2.77 2.42 5.30
C VAL A 28 3.98 2.94 4.52
N ALA A 29 3.92 4.20 4.12
CA ALA A 29 4.99 4.85 3.40
C ALA A 29 5.81 5.74 4.31
N ASP A 30 7.13 5.73 4.11
CA ASP A 30 8.02 6.76 4.65
C ASP A 30 8.24 7.77 3.52
N VAL A 31 7.60 8.94 3.64
CA VAL A 31 7.65 9.94 2.56
C VAL A 31 8.97 10.67 2.48
N ARG A 32 9.78 10.64 3.55
CA ARG A 32 11.10 11.24 3.55
C ARG A 32 12.14 10.35 2.88
N LEU A 33 12.12 9.06 3.20
CA LEU A 33 13.09 8.10 2.65
C LEU A 33 12.65 7.49 1.32
N GLY A 34 11.38 7.63 0.97
CA GLY A 34 10.84 7.05 -0.25
C GLY A 34 10.70 5.54 -0.18
N SER A 35 10.46 4.98 1.00
CA SER A 35 10.28 3.54 1.18
C SER A 35 8.83 3.21 1.49
N LEU A 36 8.45 1.97 1.25
CA LEU A 36 7.09 1.48 1.43
C LEU A 36 7.12 0.14 2.14
N ALA A 37 6.48 0.07 3.31
CA ALA A 37 6.27 -1.20 4.01
C ALA A 37 4.90 -1.75 3.66
N LEU A 38 4.82 -3.04 3.42
CA LEU A 38 3.57 -3.69 3.03
C LEU A 38 3.55 -5.16 3.44
N ASP A 39 2.40 -5.80 3.21
CA ASP A 39 2.21 -7.23 3.47
C ASP A 39 2.12 -7.55 4.96
N ALA A 40 1.19 -6.90 5.65
CA ALA A 40 0.81 -7.21 7.02
C ALA A 40 -0.69 -7.02 7.20
N GLU A 41 -1.23 -7.63 8.24
CA GLU A 41 -2.65 -7.49 8.56
C GLU A 41 -2.97 -6.18 9.28
N LEU A 42 -1.96 -5.57 9.92
CA LEU A 42 -2.14 -4.32 10.67
C LEU A 42 -1.14 -3.27 10.22
N HIS A 43 -1.63 -2.03 10.04
CA HIS A 43 -0.75 -0.89 9.76
C HIS A 43 0.28 -0.69 10.87
N ALA A 44 -0.09 -0.95 12.13
CA ALA A 44 0.82 -0.79 13.27
C ALA A 44 2.07 -1.65 13.16
N ASP A 45 1.95 -2.86 12.59
CA ASP A 45 3.11 -3.73 12.39
C ASP A 45 4.06 -3.17 11.34
N LEU A 46 3.50 -2.55 10.28
CA LEU A 46 4.28 -1.92 9.23
C LEU A 46 4.97 -0.65 9.73
N GLU A 47 4.28 0.14 10.56
CA GLU A 47 4.88 1.32 11.19
C GLU A 47 6.07 0.91 12.06
N ARG A 48 5.90 -0.12 12.87
CA ARG A 48 6.98 -0.64 13.72
C ARG A 48 8.17 -1.07 12.88
N LEU A 49 7.92 -1.78 11.78
CA LEU A 49 8.98 -2.24 10.88
C LEU A 49 9.79 -1.06 10.34
N LEU A 50 9.12 0.00 9.89
CA LEU A 50 9.80 1.19 9.39
C LEU A 50 10.56 1.93 10.50
N LEU A 51 9.96 2.06 11.68
CA LEU A 51 10.62 2.70 12.82
C LEU A 51 11.90 1.95 13.22
N GLU A 52 11.85 0.63 13.23
CA GLU A 52 13.01 -0.21 13.52
C GLU A 52 14.12 -0.08 12.46
N ASN A 53 13.74 0.34 11.26
CA ASN A 53 14.66 0.54 10.14
C ASN A 53 15.06 2.00 9.91
N GLY A 54 14.84 2.86 10.90
CA GLY A 54 15.36 4.23 10.89
C GLY A 54 14.38 5.31 10.47
N SER A 55 13.11 4.98 10.25
CA SER A 55 12.09 5.99 9.94
C SER A 55 11.70 6.79 11.17
N ALA A 56 11.23 8.03 10.94
CA ALA A 56 10.65 8.88 11.98
C ALA A 56 9.14 8.81 11.88
N GLU A 57 8.45 8.80 13.01
CA GLU A 57 7.00 8.64 13.05
C GLU A 57 6.26 9.70 12.24
N GLU A 58 6.72 10.95 12.28
CA GLU A 58 6.10 12.04 11.53
C GLU A 58 6.19 11.91 10.01
N ASP A 59 7.04 11.02 9.51
CA ASP A 59 7.21 10.77 8.07
C ASP A 59 6.36 9.61 7.57
N LEU A 60 5.62 8.93 8.45
CA LEU A 60 4.87 7.73 8.11
C LEU A 60 3.41 8.01 7.78
N TRP A 61 2.96 7.42 6.67
CA TRP A 61 1.58 7.53 6.20
C TRP A 61 1.02 6.15 5.91
N GLY A 62 -0.04 5.77 6.62
CA GLY A 62 -0.73 4.50 6.40
C GLY A 62 -1.83 4.64 5.35
N PHE A 63 -1.96 3.66 4.48
CA PHE A 63 -3.01 3.62 3.47
C PHE A 63 -3.27 2.20 3.01
N ASN A 64 -4.33 2.02 2.25
CA ASN A 64 -4.68 0.74 1.64
C ASN A 64 -4.47 0.84 0.14
N LEU A 65 -3.87 -0.19 -0.44
CA LEU A 65 -3.60 -0.26 -1.87
C LEU A 65 -4.45 -1.38 -2.48
N TYR A 66 -5.14 -1.06 -3.56
CA TYR A 66 -5.96 -2.01 -4.31
C TYR A 66 -5.27 -2.28 -5.64
N PRO A 67 -4.66 -3.48 -5.82
CA PRO A 67 -3.92 -3.77 -7.05
C PRO A 67 -4.74 -3.65 -8.32
N ASP A 68 -6.04 -3.94 -8.24
CA ASP A 68 -6.96 -3.78 -9.38
C ASP A 68 -7.71 -2.46 -9.28
N ILE A 69 -6.96 -1.38 -9.17
CA ILE A 69 -7.52 -0.03 -9.03
C ILE A 69 -8.22 0.44 -10.31
N ARG A 70 -7.94 -0.19 -11.44
CA ARG A 70 -8.52 0.19 -12.74
C ARG A 70 -10.04 0.20 -12.71
N GLU A 71 -10.64 -0.83 -12.14
CA GLU A 71 -12.10 -0.91 -12.01
C GLU A 71 -12.66 0.17 -11.09
N ALA A 72 -11.98 0.41 -9.97
CA ALA A 72 -12.39 1.44 -9.02
C ALA A 72 -12.34 2.83 -9.65
N ILE A 73 -11.26 3.14 -10.38
CA ILE A 73 -11.10 4.41 -11.08
C ILE A 73 -12.16 4.55 -12.17
N LYS A 74 -12.40 3.50 -12.92
CA LYS A 74 -13.42 3.50 -13.98
C LYS A 74 -14.79 3.82 -13.43
N ARG A 75 -15.18 3.21 -12.32
CA ARG A 75 -16.45 3.49 -11.66
C ARG A 75 -16.56 4.94 -11.20
N LEU A 76 -15.48 5.47 -10.62
CA LEU A 76 -15.46 6.87 -10.21
C LEU A 76 -15.60 7.82 -11.39
N VAL A 77 -14.88 7.55 -12.48
CA VAL A 77 -14.96 8.36 -13.71
C VAL A 77 -16.39 8.32 -14.27
N GLU A 78 -16.99 7.15 -14.38
CA GLU A 78 -18.36 7.01 -14.85
C GLU A 78 -19.34 7.79 -13.97
N GLN A 79 -19.12 7.75 -12.66
CA GLN A 79 -20.00 8.39 -11.69
C GLN A 79 -19.95 9.92 -11.75
N PHE A 80 -18.77 10.50 -11.98
CA PHE A 80 -18.56 11.94 -11.91
C PHE A 80 -18.51 12.64 -13.27
N ILE A 81 -18.20 11.91 -14.34
CA ILE A 81 -17.99 12.50 -15.67
C ILE A 81 -19.19 12.30 -16.60
N ILE A 82 -19.85 11.18 -16.50
CA ILE A 82 -20.98 10.87 -17.36
C ILE A 82 -22.28 11.47 -16.85
N GLY A 83 -22.31 11.80 -15.61
CA GLY A 83 -23.50 12.37 -14.97
C GLY A 83 -24.07 13.59 -15.68
#